data_2794c75f9bd65301f71923645bb46f81
#
_entry.id   2794c75f9bd65301f71923645bb46f81
#
_cell.length_a   1.000
_cell.length_b   1.000
_cell.length_c   1.000
_cell.angle_alpha   90.00
_cell.angle_beta   90.00
_cell.angle_gamma   90.00
#
_symmetry.space_group_name_H-M   'P 1'
#
loop_
_entity.id
_entity.type
_entity.pdbx_description
1 polymer ?
#
loop_
_entity_poly.entity_id
_entity_poly.type
_entity_poly.pdbx_seq_one_letter_code
_entity_poly.pdbx_strand_id
1 'polypeptide(L)'
;MPANPPTAPSKNLLVFPNPSPQRDYAIQFQIPEFTCHCPLTGQPDFAHLTIDMVADQRCIELKSLKMYMWSFRDEGAFHEKVTNDILDAIVNVSKPRFARITAKWYVRGGIFTTVVVEHRKKGWTPQPVVTMPHFGAQSGLLG
;
A
#
# COMPACT_ATOMS: atom_id res chain seq x y z
N MET A 1 -12.06 -5.64 -20.56
CA MET A 1 -11.65 -4.39 -19.95
C MET A 1 -12.26 -4.23 -18.59
N PRO A 2 -11.53 -3.85 -17.61
CA PRO A 2 -12.12 -3.66 -16.30
C PRO A 2 -13.11 -2.50 -16.31
N ALA A 3 -13.88 -2.42 -15.26
CA ALA A 3 -14.78 -1.29 -15.06
C ALA A 3 -13.99 0.02 -15.07
N ASN A 4 -14.69 1.10 -15.38
CA ASN A 4 -14.06 2.41 -15.33
C ASN A 4 -13.64 2.73 -13.89
N PRO A 5 -12.44 3.32 -13.69
CA PRO A 5 -12.02 3.71 -12.36
C PRO A 5 -12.94 4.77 -11.77
N PRO A 6 -13.10 4.78 -10.44
CA PRO A 6 -13.85 5.84 -9.78
C PRO A 6 -13.24 7.22 -10.06
N THR A 7 -14.09 8.23 -10.09
CA THR A 7 -13.65 9.63 -10.28
C THR A 7 -13.77 10.45 -8.99
N ALA A 8 -14.15 9.82 -7.91
CA ALA A 8 -14.30 10.42 -6.59
C ALA A 8 -13.72 9.47 -5.55
N PRO A 9 -13.48 9.92 -4.31
CA PRO A 9 -13.00 9.04 -3.26
C PRO A 9 -13.84 7.78 -3.14
N SER A 10 -13.19 6.62 -3.14
CA SER A 10 -13.88 5.33 -3.18
C SER A 10 -12.99 4.23 -2.64
N LYS A 11 -13.58 3.32 -1.84
CA LYS A 11 -12.88 2.12 -1.37
C LYS A 11 -12.81 1.02 -2.42
N ASN A 12 -13.31 1.28 -3.63
CA ASN A 12 -13.37 0.27 -4.69
C ASN A 12 -12.07 0.20 -5.48
N LEU A 13 -11.17 -0.67 -5.06
CA LEU A 13 -9.93 -0.93 -5.79
C LEU A 13 -10.19 -1.81 -7.00
N LEU A 14 -9.66 -1.42 -8.14
CA LEU A 14 -9.76 -2.18 -9.38
C LEU A 14 -8.41 -2.80 -9.73
N VAL A 15 -8.48 -3.83 -10.56
CA VAL A 15 -7.30 -4.56 -11.03
C VAL A 15 -7.38 -4.72 -12.54
N PHE A 16 -6.22 -5.05 -13.14
CA PHE A 16 -6.14 -5.40 -14.55
C PHE A 16 -5.18 -6.59 -14.70
N PRO A 17 -5.24 -7.32 -15.82
CA PRO A 17 -4.38 -8.48 -15.99
C PRO A 17 -2.91 -8.10 -15.98
N ASN A 18 -2.10 -8.89 -15.25
CA ASN A 18 -0.65 -8.71 -15.24
C ASN A 18 -0.10 -8.99 -16.65
N PRO A 19 0.59 -8.04 -17.27
CA PRO A 19 1.11 -8.23 -18.62
C PRO A 19 2.28 -9.23 -18.70
N SER A 20 2.91 -9.55 -17.57
CA SER A 20 4.06 -10.46 -17.54
C SER A 20 4.00 -11.41 -16.35
N PRO A 21 2.96 -12.28 -16.29
CA PRO A 21 2.78 -13.14 -15.12
C PRO A 21 3.83 -14.25 -15.00
N GLN A 22 4.63 -14.46 -16.05
CA GLN A 22 5.64 -15.51 -16.05
C GLN A 22 6.92 -15.13 -15.30
N ARG A 23 7.03 -13.88 -14.85
CA ARG A 23 8.22 -13.46 -14.11
C ARG A 23 7.83 -12.69 -12.86
N ASP A 24 8.75 -12.65 -11.90
CA ASP A 24 8.64 -11.73 -10.78
C ASP A 24 9.24 -10.40 -11.20
N TYR A 25 8.56 -9.32 -10.87
CA TYR A 25 9.13 -7.98 -10.96
C TYR A 25 8.51 -7.13 -9.86
N ALA A 26 9.25 -6.13 -9.42
CA ALA A 26 8.82 -5.29 -8.31
C ALA A 26 8.04 -4.09 -8.82
N ILE A 27 6.92 -3.82 -8.17
CA ILE A 27 6.14 -2.60 -8.37
C ILE A 27 6.19 -1.84 -7.05
N GLN A 28 6.51 -0.56 -7.11
CA GLN A 28 6.49 0.27 -5.92
C GLN A 28 5.58 1.46 -6.14
N PHE A 29 4.64 1.65 -5.21
CA PHE A 29 3.85 2.88 -5.14
C PHE A 29 4.31 3.68 -3.93
N GLN A 30 4.52 4.96 -4.11
CA GLN A 30 4.82 5.85 -2.99
C GLN A 30 3.70 6.87 -2.88
N ILE A 31 3.14 6.99 -1.69
CA ILE A 31 2.04 7.90 -1.40
C ILE A 31 2.53 8.84 -0.29
N PRO A 32 3.14 9.98 -0.66
CA PRO A 32 3.76 10.85 0.34
C PRO A 32 2.77 11.72 1.13
N GLU A 33 1.52 11.78 0.70
CA GLU A 33 0.55 12.67 1.31
C GLU A 33 -0.68 11.93 1.84
N PHE A 34 -0.49 10.70 2.29
CA PHE A 34 -1.61 9.97 2.88
C PHE A 34 -2.13 10.71 4.11
N THR A 35 -3.45 10.85 4.19
CA THR A 35 -4.09 11.61 5.27
C THR A 35 -5.28 10.82 5.82
N CYS A 36 -5.39 10.80 7.13
CA CYS A 36 -6.58 10.33 7.85
C CYS A 36 -6.69 11.17 9.13
N HIS A 37 -7.62 10.84 10.02
CA HIS A 37 -7.79 11.58 11.26
C HIS A 37 -7.39 10.72 12.46
N CYS A 38 -6.91 11.38 13.51
CA CYS A 38 -6.81 10.73 14.80
C CYS A 38 -8.24 10.45 15.30
N PRO A 39 -8.57 9.20 15.64
CA PRO A 39 -9.94 8.88 16.06
C PRO A 39 -10.34 9.48 17.40
N LEU A 40 -9.36 9.93 18.17
CA LEU A 40 -9.64 10.52 19.48
C LEU A 40 -9.83 12.03 19.45
N THR A 41 -9.04 12.72 18.62
CA THR A 41 -9.02 14.18 18.60
C THR A 41 -9.57 14.79 17.32
N GLY A 42 -9.69 14.00 16.25
CA GLY A 42 -10.08 14.53 14.96
C GLY A 42 -8.99 15.32 14.24
N GLN A 43 -7.78 15.36 14.80
CA GLN A 43 -6.68 16.03 14.14
C GLN A 43 -6.23 15.24 12.92
N PRO A 44 -5.83 15.91 11.83
CA PRO A 44 -5.32 15.20 10.67
C PRO A 44 -4.00 14.52 10.99
N ASP A 45 -3.86 13.29 10.52
CA ASP A 45 -2.64 12.52 10.56
C ASP A 45 -2.12 12.36 9.15
N PHE A 46 -0.80 12.43 8.99
CA PHE A 46 -0.16 12.33 7.70
C PHE A 46 0.88 11.21 7.71
N ALA A 47 1.01 10.55 6.59
CA ALA A 47 2.00 9.49 6.45
C ALA A 47 2.57 9.45 5.04
N HIS A 48 3.81 8.99 4.94
CA HIS A 48 4.37 8.54 3.68
C HIS A 48 4.19 7.03 3.64
N LEU A 49 3.36 6.56 2.71
CA LEU A 49 3.19 5.13 2.50
C LEU A 49 4.06 4.67 1.34
N THR A 50 4.72 3.55 1.50
CA THR A 50 5.40 2.86 0.41
C THR A 50 4.79 1.48 0.29
N ILE A 51 4.31 1.14 -0.90
CA ILE A 51 3.74 -0.18 -1.17
C ILE A 51 4.66 -0.87 -2.16
N ASP A 52 5.26 -1.98 -1.73
CA ASP A 52 6.12 -2.80 -2.56
C ASP A 52 5.37 -4.09 -2.87
N MET A 53 5.29 -4.45 -4.16
CA MET A 53 4.51 -5.60 -4.58
C MET A 53 5.23 -6.41 -5.65
N VAL A 54 4.93 -7.70 -5.65
CA VAL A 54 5.17 -8.58 -6.79
C VAL A 54 3.80 -9.14 -7.18
N ALA A 55 3.32 -8.78 -8.35
CA ALA A 55 2.01 -9.20 -8.82
C ALA A 55 2.02 -10.69 -9.21
N ASP A 56 0.87 -11.33 -9.09
CA ASP A 56 0.67 -12.67 -9.64
C ASP A 56 -0.11 -12.53 -10.96
N GLN A 57 -1.41 -12.77 -10.97
CA GLN A 57 -2.22 -12.69 -12.18
C GLN A 57 -2.81 -11.30 -12.44
N ARG A 58 -2.79 -10.43 -11.45
CA ARG A 58 -3.46 -9.13 -11.51
C ARG A 58 -2.57 -8.02 -10.96
N CYS A 59 -2.66 -6.86 -11.58
CA CYS A 59 -2.03 -5.63 -11.08
C CYS A 59 -3.08 -4.68 -10.55
N ILE A 60 -2.71 -3.84 -9.60
CA ILE A 60 -3.59 -2.79 -9.08
C ILE A 60 -3.72 -1.68 -10.12
N GLU A 61 -4.94 -1.25 -10.38
CA GLU A 61 -5.21 -0.15 -11.28
C GLU A 61 -4.94 1.19 -10.55
N LEU A 62 -4.08 2.02 -11.13
CA LEU A 62 -3.51 3.17 -10.44
C LEU A 62 -4.53 4.25 -10.07
N LYS A 63 -5.47 4.54 -10.96
CA LYS A 63 -6.45 5.60 -10.69
C LYS A 63 -7.37 5.18 -9.54
N SER A 64 -7.78 3.93 -9.48
CA SER A 64 -8.59 3.44 -8.38
C SER A 64 -7.81 3.45 -7.07
N LEU A 65 -6.51 3.17 -7.12
CA LEU A 65 -5.65 3.28 -5.94
C LEU A 65 -5.60 4.72 -5.43
N LYS A 66 -5.49 5.68 -6.33
CA LYS A 66 -5.51 7.10 -5.96
C LYS A 66 -6.79 7.47 -5.25
N MET A 67 -7.93 7.05 -5.78
CA MET A 67 -9.23 7.34 -5.17
C MET A 67 -9.41 6.60 -3.84
N TYR A 68 -8.85 5.39 -3.75
CA TYR A 68 -8.86 4.61 -2.52
C TYR A 68 -8.09 5.34 -1.41
N MET A 69 -6.89 5.81 -1.70
CA MET A 69 -6.09 6.55 -0.72
C MET A 69 -6.79 7.84 -0.28
N TRP A 70 -7.39 8.55 -1.22
CA TRP A 70 -8.14 9.75 -0.90
C TRP A 70 -9.34 9.47 -0.01
N SER A 71 -9.93 8.27 -0.09
CA SER A 71 -11.11 7.93 0.69
C SER A 71 -10.89 7.91 2.20
N PHE A 72 -9.64 7.87 2.65
CA PHE A 72 -9.34 7.88 4.08
C PHE A 72 -9.27 9.29 4.68
N ARG A 73 -9.29 10.31 3.86
CA ARG A 73 -9.02 11.67 4.30
C ARG A 73 -9.91 12.14 5.44
N ASP A 74 -11.16 11.72 5.44
CA ASP A 74 -12.13 12.11 6.45
C ASP A 74 -12.48 10.98 7.42
N GLU A 75 -11.65 9.94 7.49
CA GLU A 75 -11.88 8.80 8.38
C GLU A 75 -10.94 8.83 9.57
N GLY A 76 -11.50 8.55 10.74
CA GLY A 76 -10.70 8.36 11.95
C GLY A 76 -10.14 6.94 11.98
N ALA A 77 -8.81 6.82 12.13
CA ALA A 77 -8.18 5.51 12.17
C ALA A 77 -6.86 5.58 12.92
N PHE A 78 -6.59 4.54 13.72
CA PHE A 78 -5.27 4.38 14.32
C PHE A 78 -4.27 3.93 13.26
N HIS A 79 -3.01 4.30 13.46
CA HIS A 79 -1.95 4.03 12.47
C HIS A 79 -1.85 2.55 12.14
N GLU A 80 -1.87 1.70 13.15
CA GLU A 80 -1.76 0.25 12.97
C GLU A 80 -2.97 -0.33 12.25
N LYS A 81 -4.17 0.16 12.56
CA LYS A 81 -5.37 -0.37 11.93
C LYS A 81 -5.44 -0.01 10.46
N VAL A 82 -5.25 1.26 10.12
CA VAL A 82 -5.39 1.68 8.73
C VAL A 82 -4.33 1.04 7.85
N THR A 83 -3.10 0.87 8.35
CA THR A 83 -2.03 0.22 7.58
C THR A 83 -2.39 -1.24 7.27
N ASN A 84 -2.93 -1.95 8.25
CA ASN A 84 -3.38 -3.33 8.04
C ASN A 84 -4.59 -3.41 7.12
N ASP A 85 -5.54 -2.50 7.27
CA ASP A 85 -6.73 -2.47 6.40
C ASP A 85 -6.35 -2.26 4.94
N ILE A 86 -5.39 -1.40 4.67
CA ILE A 86 -4.91 -1.15 3.31
C ILE A 86 -4.25 -2.42 2.74
N LEU A 87 -3.42 -3.10 3.53
CA LEU A 87 -2.82 -4.34 3.06
C LEU A 87 -3.89 -5.37 2.73
N ASP A 88 -4.87 -5.55 3.61
CA ASP A 88 -5.94 -6.51 3.39
C ASP A 88 -6.74 -6.20 2.12
N ALA A 89 -7.04 -4.94 1.87
CA ALA A 89 -7.77 -4.53 0.66
C ALA A 89 -6.98 -4.84 -0.60
N ILE A 90 -5.68 -4.54 -0.60
CA ILE A 90 -4.80 -4.82 -1.74
C ILE A 90 -4.70 -6.31 -1.99
N VAL A 91 -4.50 -7.11 -0.95
CA VAL A 91 -4.38 -8.56 -1.06
C VAL A 91 -5.68 -9.17 -1.56
N ASN A 92 -6.82 -8.69 -1.06
CA ASN A 92 -8.12 -9.24 -1.45
C ASN A 92 -8.42 -9.09 -2.93
N VAL A 93 -8.07 -7.95 -3.53
CA VAL A 93 -8.41 -7.73 -4.95
C VAL A 93 -7.34 -8.24 -5.91
N SER A 94 -6.06 -8.20 -5.53
CA SER A 94 -4.97 -8.51 -6.45
C SER A 94 -4.35 -9.89 -6.27
N LYS A 95 -4.52 -10.51 -5.08
CA LYS A 95 -3.92 -11.81 -4.77
C LYS A 95 -2.44 -11.85 -5.16
N PRO A 96 -1.61 -10.95 -4.66
CA PRO A 96 -0.23 -10.83 -5.11
C PRO A 96 0.65 -11.96 -4.57
N ARG A 97 1.80 -12.14 -5.19
CA ARG A 97 2.84 -13.04 -4.66
C ARG A 97 3.46 -12.43 -3.41
N PHE A 98 3.59 -11.11 -3.40
CA PHE A 98 4.15 -10.37 -2.28
C PHE A 98 3.55 -8.98 -2.23
N ALA A 99 3.29 -8.49 -1.02
CA ALA A 99 2.93 -7.09 -0.80
C ALA A 99 3.45 -6.66 0.56
N ARG A 100 4.07 -5.49 0.60
CA ARG A 100 4.53 -4.89 1.85
C ARG A 100 4.10 -3.43 1.86
N ILE A 101 3.57 -2.99 2.99
CA ILE A 101 3.31 -1.57 3.19
C ILE A 101 4.20 -1.09 4.32
N THR A 102 4.95 -0.03 4.03
CA THR A 102 5.72 0.70 5.03
C THR A 102 5.05 2.05 5.20
N ALA A 103 4.47 2.29 6.36
CA ALA A 103 3.80 3.53 6.66
C ALA A 103 4.65 4.32 7.64
N LYS A 104 5.19 5.44 7.17
CA LYS A 104 5.98 6.35 8.00
C LYS A 104 5.12 7.53 8.36
N TRP A 105 4.65 7.54 9.59
CA TRP A 105 3.75 8.58 10.08
C TRP A 105 4.55 9.80 10.53
N TYR A 106 4.02 10.98 10.24
CA TYR A 106 4.66 12.21 10.66
C TYR A 106 4.61 12.32 12.18
N VAL A 107 5.55 13.10 12.71
CA VAL A 107 5.73 13.21 14.15
C VAL A 107 4.44 13.71 14.84
N ARG A 108 4.10 13.06 15.95
CA ARG A 108 3.00 13.44 16.83
C ARG A 108 3.51 13.38 18.26
N GLY A 109 3.38 14.48 18.98
CA GLY A 109 3.86 14.53 20.37
C GLY A 109 5.35 14.19 20.49
N GLY A 110 6.15 14.52 19.49
CA GLY A 110 7.57 14.22 19.49
C GLY A 110 7.91 12.78 19.11
N ILE A 111 6.95 11.97 18.65
CA ILE A 111 7.17 10.58 18.33
C ILE A 111 6.91 10.34 16.83
N PHE A 112 7.88 9.70 16.17
CA PHE A 112 7.71 9.17 14.84
C PHE A 112 7.32 7.70 14.94
N THR A 113 6.31 7.27 14.20
CA THR A 113 5.85 5.89 14.20
C THR A 113 5.99 5.31 12.80
N THR A 114 6.57 4.14 12.68
CA THR A 114 6.62 3.40 11.42
C THR A 114 5.91 2.07 11.63
N VAL A 115 4.96 1.75 10.74
CA VAL A 115 4.25 0.48 10.76
C VAL A 115 4.57 -0.25 9.47
N VAL A 116 5.04 -1.48 9.57
CA VAL A 116 5.36 -2.31 8.40
C VAL A 116 4.52 -3.57 8.46
N VAL A 117 3.76 -3.83 7.41
CA VAL A 117 2.95 -5.03 7.31
C VAL A 117 3.24 -5.72 5.97
N GLU A 118 3.12 -7.05 5.96
CA GLU A 118 3.59 -7.83 4.84
C GLU A 118 2.67 -9.01 4.58
N HIS A 119 2.52 -9.36 3.29
CA HIS A 119 1.82 -10.55 2.85
C HIS A 119 2.72 -11.32 1.87
N ARG A 120 2.81 -12.62 2.04
CA ARG A 120 3.51 -13.51 1.11
C ARG A 120 2.58 -14.63 0.70
N LYS A 121 2.47 -14.86 -0.61
CA LYS A 121 1.71 -16.00 -1.10
C LYS A 121 2.37 -17.28 -0.64
N LYS A 122 1.57 -18.21 -0.15
CA LYS A 122 2.08 -19.50 0.33
C LYS A 122 2.84 -20.20 -0.80
N GLY A 123 4.06 -20.64 -0.49
CA GLY A 123 4.88 -21.36 -1.45
C GLY A 123 5.67 -20.48 -2.40
N TRP A 124 5.48 -19.18 -2.36
CA TRP A 124 6.25 -18.31 -3.23
C TRP A 124 7.63 -18.03 -2.64
N THR A 125 8.63 -18.09 -3.51
CA THR A 125 10.02 -17.72 -3.17
C THR A 125 10.50 -16.73 -4.22
N PRO A 126 11.08 -15.59 -3.82
CA PRO A 126 11.57 -14.61 -4.79
C PRO A 126 12.58 -15.22 -5.75
N GLN A 127 12.51 -14.83 -7.01
CA GLN A 127 13.53 -15.20 -7.97
C GLN A 127 14.83 -14.47 -7.60
N PRO A 128 15.99 -15.09 -7.85
CA PRO A 128 17.26 -14.47 -7.45
C PRO A 128 17.50 -13.09 -8.03
N VAL A 129 16.92 -12.79 -9.17
CA VAL A 129 17.14 -11.51 -9.84
C VAL A 129 16.25 -10.39 -9.34
N VAL A 130 15.25 -10.70 -8.49
CA VAL A 130 14.37 -9.67 -7.99
C VAL A 130 14.95 -9.06 -6.72
N THR A 131 15.21 -7.77 -6.77
CA THR A 131 15.60 -7.02 -5.59
C THR A 131 14.40 -6.17 -5.17
N MET A 132 13.87 -6.44 -3.99
CA MET A 132 12.73 -5.69 -3.51
C MET A 132 13.21 -4.36 -2.93
N PRO A 133 12.65 -3.24 -3.40
CA PRO A 133 13.00 -1.95 -2.81
C PRO A 133 12.72 -1.95 -1.30
N HIS A 134 13.60 -1.32 -0.55
CA HIS A 134 13.47 -1.23 0.91
C HIS A 134 13.43 -2.56 1.61
N PHE A 135 13.87 -3.63 0.93
CA PHE A 135 13.92 -4.91 1.55
C PHE A 135 15.16 -4.94 2.41
N GLY A 136 15.04 -4.85 3.67
CA GLY A 136 16.17 -4.68 4.55
C GLY A 136 16.26 -3.25 5.02
N ALA A 137 17.42 -2.85 5.47
CA ALA A 137 17.51 -1.66 6.27
C ALA A 137 17.63 -0.36 5.54
N GLN A 138 17.92 -0.42 4.29
CA GLN A 138 18.29 0.72 3.65
C GLN A 138 17.28 1.70 3.62
N SER A 139 16.16 1.39 3.70
CA SER A 139 15.12 2.34 3.56
C SER A 139 15.24 3.52 4.44
N GLY A 140 16.16 3.46 5.30
CA GLY A 140 16.23 4.55 6.18
C GLY A 140 16.16 5.86 5.59
N LEU A 141 16.45 6.00 4.47
CA LEU A 141 16.43 7.16 4.02
C LEU A 141 15.26 7.66 3.68
N LEU A 142 14.93 7.63 3.19
CA LEU A 142 13.92 8.19 2.79
C LEU A 142 13.00 7.75 3.04
N GLY A 143 13.33 7.34 3.01
CA GLY A 143 12.10 6.76 3.07
C GLY A 143 12.34 5.80 3.58
#